data_7d88fbbab8206d83895459dcbafdc9bc
#
_entry.id   7d88fbbab8206d83895459dcbafdc9bc
#
_cell.length_a   1.000
_cell.length_b   1.000
_cell.length_c   1.000
_cell.angle_alpha   90.00
_cell.angle_beta   90.00
_cell.angle_gamma   90.00
#
_symmetry.space_group_name_H-M   'P 1'
#
loop_
_entity.id
_entity.type
_entity.pdbx_description
1 polymer ?
#
loop_
_entity_poly.entity_id
_entity_poly.type
_entity_poly.pdbx_seq_one_letter_code
_entity_poly.pdbx_strand_id
1 'polypeptide(L)'
;CTQNVLLAAAQCAPAETLPVYVKQAAYSIDCFLKDYGEDGCCSEGAQYYRHAALTMFNALDLLCRIAPGVFDDVWTEPKIRNMAEYIVNMHIAGPYYLNFADCSPLAGARGVREFLFGQRVASAPLMTLAARDWADALQQPDPDRLHHPDDSEGINLYYHIQTALAEQKVLAFAQSAAPALPRDMWYPSVGILVCRRGAYALGAKAGNNADSHNHNDVGSVTLYKNGAPLLIDVGVETYSKKTFSPQRYEIWTMQSSWHNLPEFEPESAQYQQQPGLEFAARDVAVSDALDA
;
A
#
# COMPACT_ATOMS: atom_id res chain seq x y z
N CYS A 1 6.11 14.79 5.48
CA CYS A 1 6.50 16.03 6.20
C CYS A 1 6.33 15.86 7.70
N THR A 2 5.14 15.52 8.24
CA THR A 2 4.80 15.45 9.68
C THR A 2 5.80 14.64 10.50
N GLN A 3 6.14 13.41 10.07
CA GLN A 3 7.12 12.54 10.72
C GLN A 3 8.47 13.26 10.91
N ASN A 4 9.01 13.87 9.86
CA ASN A 4 10.34 14.49 9.91
C ASN A 4 10.36 15.75 10.78
N VAL A 5 9.27 16.55 10.75
CA VAL A 5 9.11 17.71 11.62
C VAL A 5 9.05 17.28 13.10
N LEU A 6 8.27 16.22 13.40
CA LEU A 6 8.14 15.69 14.75
C LEU A 6 9.47 15.14 15.26
N LEU A 7 10.21 14.40 14.42
CA LEU A 7 11.53 13.87 14.75
C LEU A 7 12.53 15.00 15.06
N ALA A 8 12.58 16.03 14.23
CA ALA A 8 13.43 17.19 14.44
C ALA A 8 13.04 17.95 15.71
N ALA A 9 11.75 18.15 15.95
CA ALA A 9 11.28 18.82 17.16
C ALA A 9 11.63 18.04 18.43
N ALA A 10 11.50 16.71 18.42
CA ALA A 10 11.87 15.86 19.55
C ALA A 10 13.35 15.95 19.93
N GLN A 11 14.24 16.29 18.98
CA GLN A 11 15.68 16.40 19.21
C GLN A 11 16.15 17.83 19.46
N CYS A 12 15.51 18.83 18.87
CA CYS A 12 16.04 20.18 18.80
C CYS A 12 15.14 21.24 19.43
N ALA A 13 13.83 20.97 19.61
CA ALA A 13 12.92 21.98 20.14
C ALA A 13 13.09 22.14 21.67
N PRO A 14 12.93 23.37 22.20
CA PRO A 14 12.82 23.58 23.63
C PRO A 14 11.67 22.75 24.25
N ALA A 15 11.87 22.22 25.44
CA ALA A 15 10.89 21.33 26.09
C ALA A 15 9.50 21.97 26.22
N GLU A 16 9.42 23.27 26.45
CA GLU A 16 8.17 24.02 26.55
C GLU A 16 7.40 24.13 25.24
N THR A 17 8.07 23.99 24.08
CA THR A 17 7.45 24.06 22.75
C THR A 17 7.10 22.69 22.18
N LEU A 18 7.71 21.62 22.64
CA LEU A 18 7.49 20.26 22.16
C LEU A 18 6.00 19.86 22.13
N PRO A 19 5.17 20.18 23.15
CA PRO A 19 3.74 19.86 23.12
C PRO A 19 2.98 20.48 21.94
N VAL A 20 3.42 21.63 21.41
CA VAL A 20 2.82 22.26 20.24
C VAL A 20 3.04 21.40 18.99
N TYR A 21 4.28 20.91 18.80
CA TYR A 21 4.61 20.01 17.68
C TYR A 21 3.87 18.67 17.78
N VAL A 22 3.79 18.09 18.98
CA VAL A 22 3.05 16.85 19.25
C VAL A 22 1.57 17.02 18.88
N LYS A 23 0.92 18.11 19.34
CA LYS A 23 -0.48 18.41 19.03
C LYS A 23 -0.70 18.60 17.51
N GLN A 24 0.19 19.35 16.87
CA GLN A 24 0.08 19.59 15.42
C GLN A 24 0.31 18.30 14.62
N ALA A 25 1.23 17.45 15.02
CA ALA A 25 1.47 16.15 14.40
C ALA A 25 0.25 15.23 14.54
N ALA A 26 -0.29 15.13 15.77
CA ALA A 26 -1.51 14.34 16.03
C ALA A 26 -2.69 14.83 15.17
N TYR A 27 -2.90 16.13 15.09
CA TYR A 27 -3.94 16.71 14.23
C TYR A 27 -3.73 16.38 12.74
N SER A 28 -2.49 16.49 12.25
CA SER A 28 -2.16 16.17 10.86
C SER A 28 -2.41 14.69 10.53
N ILE A 29 -2.08 13.79 11.46
CA ILE A 29 -2.34 12.35 11.30
C ILE A 29 -3.85 12.08 11.34
N ASP A 30 -4.59 12.73 12.24
CA ASP A 30 -6.04 12.60 12.33
C ASP A 30 -6.74 13.05 11.03
N CYS A 31 -6.28 14.14 10.40
CA CYS A 31 -6.76 14.56 9.09
C CYS A 31 -6.51 13.49 8.02
N PHE A 32 -5.31 12.92 7.97
CA PHE A 32 -4.98 11.84 7.04
C PHE A 32 -5.85 10.60 7.26
N LEU A 33 -6.03 10.20 8.52
CA LEU A 33 -6.84 9.04 8.87
C LEU A 33 -8.33 9.22 8.54
N LYS A 34 -8.87 10.44 8.58
CA LYS A 34 -10.26 10.72 8.20
C LYS A 34 -10.55 10.43 6.73
N ASP A 35 -9.58 10.69 5.87
CA ASP A 35 -9.72 10.48 4.42
C ASP A 35 -9.40 9.03 4.00
N TYR A 36 -8.78 8.25 4.87
CA TYR A 36 -8.47 6.84 4.63
C TYR A 36 -9.66 5.95 4.95
N GLY A 37 -9.93 4.93 4.13
CA GLY A 37 -11.04 3.98 4.36
C GLY A 37 -10.87 3.16 5.66
N GLU A 38 -12.00 2.79 6.29
CA GLU A 38 -12.00 1.94 7.50
C GLU A 38 -11.45 0.53 7.21
N ASP A 39 -11.54 0.08 5.97
CA ASP A 39 -11.00 -1.19 5.49
C ASP A 39 -9.48 -1.18 5.31
N GLY A 40 -8.83 -0.01 5.43
CA GLY A 40 -7.39 0.16 5.35
C GLY A 40 -6.80 0.08 3.95
N CYS A 41 -7.62 0.14 2.90
CA CYS A 41 -7.15 0.10 1.52
C CYS A 41 -6.34 1.36 1.17
N CYS A 42 -5.16 1.17 0.57
CA CYS A 42 -4.43 2.27 -0.05
C CYS A 42 -4.99 2.52 -1.45
N SER A 43 -5.74 3.61 -1.64
CA SER A 43 -6.36 3.96 -2.92
C SER A 43 -5.34 4.18 -4.05
N GLU A 44 -4.11 4.51 -3.69
CA GLU A 44 -3.00 4.76 -4.61
C GLU A 44 -2.25 3.47 -5.03
N GLY A 45 -2.65 2.31 -4.50
CA GLY A 45 -2.08 1.01 -4.80
C GLY A 45 -0.96 0.55 -3.85
N ALA A 46 -0.55 -0.71 -4.03
CA ALA A 46 0.40 -1.39 -3.14
C ALA A 46 1.80 -0.73 -3.10
N GLN A 47 2.21 -0.08 -4.18
CA GLN A 47 3.49 0.61 -4.25
C GLN A 47 3.52 1.86 -3.36
N TYR A 48 2.38 2.58 -3.28
CA TYR A 48 2.25 3.78 -2.46
C TYR A 48 2.02 3.52 -0.97
N TYR A 49 1.72 2.28 -0.59
CA TYR A 49 1.59 1.87 0.82
C TYR A 49 2.73 2.38 1.70
N ARG A 50 3.98 2.35 1.21
CA ARG A 50 5.17 2.80 1.95
C ARG A 50 5.20 4.31 2.18
N HIS A 51 4.59 5.08 1.28
CA HIS A 51 4.51 6.55 1.39
C HIS A 51 3.31 6.99 2.21
N ALA A 52 2.24 6.22 2.22
CA ALA A 52 1.01 6.47 2.97
C ALA A 52 1.07 5.80 4.36
N ALA A 53 0.70 4.52 4.44
CA ALA A 53 0.52 3.80 5.71
C ALA A 53 1.81 3.69 6.52
N LEU A 54 2.97 3.41 5.92
CA LEU A 54 4.24 3.32 6.67
C LEU A 54 4.76 4.67 7.15
N THR A 55 4.51 5.74 6.41
CA THR A 55 4.88 7.09 6.88
C THR A 55 3.98 7.51 8.05
N MET A 56 2.69 7.19 7.97
CA MET A 56 1.75 7.37 9.08
C MET A 56 2.18 6.54 10.30
N PHE A 57 2.49 5.26 10.12
CA PHE A 57 3.00 4.38 11.18
C PHE A 57 4.21 5.00 11.90
N ASN A 58 5.21 5.47 11.16
CA ASN A 58 6.40 6.08 11.78
C ASN A 58 6.06 7.35 12.58
N ALA A 59 5.13 8.16 12.10
CA ALA A 59 4.68 9.35 12.82
C ALA A 59 3.93 8.99 14.12
N LEU A 60 3.07 7.97 14.09
CA LEU A 60 2.38 7.43 15.26
C LEU A 60 3.36 6.82 16.28
N ASP A 61 4.33 6.03 15.81
CA ASP A 61 5.34 5.41 16.69
C ASP A 61 6.18 6.49 17.39
N LEU A 62 6.52 7.56 16.69
CA LEU A 62 7.20 8.72 17.29
C LEU A 62 6.32 9.42 18.33
N LEU A 63 5.04 9.63 18.06
CA LEU A 63 4.11 10.21 19.05
C LEU A 63 4.03 9.37 20.30
N CYS A 64 3.89 8.04 20.19
CA CYS A 64 3.85 7.13 21.33
C CYS A 64 5.17 7.15 22.13
N ARG A 65 6.31 7.30 21.45
CA ARG A 65 7.63 7.40 22.12
C ARG A 65 7.84 8.74 22.82
N ILE A 66 7.37 9.84 22.25
CA ILE A 66 7.51 11.19 22.83
C ILE A 66 6.54 11.38 24.00
N ALA A 67 5.32 10.83 23.89
CA ALA A 67 4.28 10.94 24.90
C ALA A 67 3.72 9.55 25.27
N PRO A 68 4.50 8.74 26.04
CA PRO A 68 4.10 7.37 26.40
C PRO A 68 2.76 7.35 27.16
N GLY A 69 1.89 6.42 26.80
CA GLY A 69 0.57 6.24 27.40
C GLY A 69 -0.52 7.20 26.88
N VAL A 70 -0.15 8.19 26.04
CA VAL A 70 -1.14 9.16 25.52
C VAL A 70 -1.80 8.68 24.23
N PHE A 71 -1.07 7.99 23.37
CA PHE A 71 -1.51 7.58 22.05
C PHE A 71 -1.49 6.05 21.87
N ASP A 72 -1.14 5.26 22.88
CA ASP A 72 -0.86 3.83 22.71
C ASP A 72 -2.10 3.01 22.32
N ASP A 73 -3.29 3.46 22.65
CA ASP A 73 -4.56 2.78 22.29
C ASP A 73 -4.77 2.72 20.76
N VAL A 74 -4.11 3.61 19.99
CA VAL A 74 -4.21 3.63 18.52
C VAL A 74 -3.83 2.30 17.88
N TRP A 75 -2.93 1.54 18.50
CA TRP A 75 -2.48 0.24 17.97
C TRP A 75 -3.55 -0.86 18.06
N THR A 76 -4.60 -0.63 18.84
CA THR A 76 -5.74 -1.56 18.99
C THR A 76 -6.88 -1.24 18.01
N GLU A 77 -6.81 -0.09 17.32
CA GLU A 77 -7.83 0.33 16.37
C GLU A 77 -7.87 -0.57 15.15
N PRO A 78 -9.05 -1.14 14.80
CA PRO A 78 -9.18 -2.02 13.62
C PRO A 78 -8.69 -1.39 12.33
N LYS A 79 -8.96 -0.09 12.12
CA LYS A 79 -8.52 0.66 10.95
C LYS A 79 -6.99 0.65 10.81
N ILE A 80 -6.25 0.89 11.88
CA ILE A 80 -4.78 0.90 11.87
C ILE A 80 -4.23 -0.49 11.54
N ARG A 81 -4.85 -1.54 12.07
CA ARG A 81 -4.51 -2.92 11.74
C ARG A 81 -4.82 -3.25 10.27
N ASN A 82 -6.00 -2.85 9.78
CA ASN A 82 -6.38 -3.03 8.38
C ASN A 82 -5.40 -2.34 7.43
N MET A 83 -5.00 -1.10 7.75
CA MET A 83 -3.97 -0.38 7.00
C MET A 83 -2.63 -1.13 7.00
N ALA A 84 -2.23 -1.70 8.13
CA ALA A 84 -0.99 -2.48 8.23
C ALA A 84 -1.05 -3.75 7.36
N GLU A 85 -2.17 -4.47 7.37
CA GLU A 85 -2.35 -5.75 6.69
C GLU A 85 -2.69 -5.62 5.18
N TYR A 86 -3.03 -4.41 4.70
CA TYR A 86 -3.33 -4.18 3.28
C TYR A 86 -2.27 -4.76 2.34
N ILE A 87 -0.99 -4.54 2.62
CA ILE A 87 0.09 -5.01 1.76
C ILE A 87 0.21 -6.54 1.73
N VAL A 88 -0.11 -7.22 2.83
CA VAL A 88 -0.19 -8.69 2.89
C VAL A 88 -1.32 -9.20 2.01
N ASN A 89 -2.45 -8.51 2.05
CA ASN A 89 -3.63 -8.88 1.28
C ASN A 89 -3.44 -8.67 -0.23
N MET A 90 -2.62 -7.69 -0.63
CA MET A 90 -2.26 -7.45 -2.03
C MET A 90 -1.14 -8.36 -2.55
N HIS A 91 -0.37 -9.00 -1.67
CA HIS A 91 0.71 -9.88 -2.07
C HIS A 91 0.20 -11.16 -2.74
N ILE A 92 0.80 -11.55 -3.85
CA ILE A 92 0.50 -12.78 -4.60
C ILE A 92 1.53 -13.85 -4.32
N ALA A 93 2.74 -13.67 -4.80
CA ALA A 93 3.88 -14.54 -4.58
C ALA A 93 5.17 -13.88 -5.06
N GLY A 94 6.30 -14.15 -4.40
CA GLY A 94 7.59 -13.56 -4.77
C GLY A 94 7.48 -12.04 -4.90
N PRO A 95 7.88 -11.44 -6.03
CA PRO A 95 7.83 -10.00 -6.21
C PRO A 95 6.47 -9.46 -6.63
N TYR A 96 5.46 -10.31 -6.87
CA TYR A 96 4.19 -9.92 -7.46
C TYR A 96 3.14 -9.49 -6.43
N TYR A 97 2.52 -8.38 -6.71
CA TYR A 97 1.37 -7.81 -6.00
C TYR A 97 0.22 -7.54 -6.97
N LEU A 98 -1.01 -7.59 -6.48
CA LEU A 98 -2.15 -7.04 -7.23
C LEU A 98 -1.92 -5.54 -7.41
N ASN A 99 -1.94 -5.09 -8.65
CA ASN A 99 -1.65 -3.71 -8.98
C ASN A 99 -2.89 -3.00 -9.53
N PHE A 100 -3.22 -1.90 -8.89
CA PHE A 100 -4.27 -0.96 -9.24
C PHE A 100 -3.71 0.44 -9.06
N ALA A 101 -4.28 1.43 -9.75
CA ALA A 101 -3.78 2.81 -9.74
C ALA A 101 -2.33 2.92 -10.24
N ASP A 102 -1.57 3.92 -9.80
CA ASP A 102 -0.17 4.09 -10.20
C ASP A 102 0.75 3.06 -9.51
N CYS A 103 0.46 1.78 -9.71
CA CYS A 103 1.18 0.69 -9.08
C CYS A 103 1.75 -0.29 -10.12
N SER A 104 3.03 -0.58 -10.02
CA SER A 104 3.64 -1.71 -10.74
C SER A 104 3.21 -3.04 -10.11
N PRO A 105 3.05 -4.11 -10.90
CA PRO A 105 2.89 -5.46 -10.34
C PRO A 105 4.09 -5.92 -9.51
N LEU A 106 5.25 -5.29 -9.70
CA LEU A 106 6.46 -5.47 -8.89
C LEU A 106 6.55 -4.30 -7.89
N ALA A 107 5.77 -4.33 -6.84
CA ALA A 107 5.65 -3.22 -5.88
C ALA A 107 6.83 -3.12 -4.89
N GLY A 108 7.95 -3.79 -5.16
CA GLY A 108 9.17 -3.79 -4.34
C GLY A 108 9.09 -4.73 -3.12
N ALA A 109 10.23 -4.99 -2.50
CA ALA A 109 10.33 -5.83 -1.31
C ALA A 109 9.80 -5.10 -0.06
N ARG A 110 9.33 -5.88 0.92
CA ARG A 110 8.97 -5.39 2.25
C ARG A 110 10.19 -5.47 3.17
N GLY A 111 10.16 -4.78 4.29
CA GLY A 111 11.34 -4.72 5.13
C GLY A 111 11.06 -4.36 6.59
N VAL A 112 12.06 -3.72 7.18
CA VAL A 112 12.07 -3.46 8.62
C VAL A 112 10.89 -2.61 9.09
N ARG A 113 10.46 -1.62 8.32
CA ARG A 113 9.35 -0.74 8.72
C ARG A 113 8.03 -1.49 8.78
N GLU A 114 7.73 -2.32 7.77
CA GLU A 114 6.57 -3.19 7.77
C GLU A 114 6.60 -4.18 8.94
N PHE A 115 7.76 -4.75 9.23
CA PHE A 115 7.92 -5.63 10.39
C PHE A 115 7.61 -4.91 11.69
N LEU A 116 8.13 -3.70 11.90
CA LEU A 116 7.87 -2.90 13.08
C LEU A 116 6.39 -2.49 13.19
N PHE A 117 5.76 -2.17 12.07
CA PHE A 117 4.32 -1.91 12.05
C PHE A 117 3.52 -3.15 12.44
N GLY A 118 3.87 -4.31 11.86
CA GLY A 118 3.28 -5.60 12.24
C GLY A 118 3.41 -5.91 13.72
N GLN A 119 4.54 -5.56 14.35
CA GLN A 119 4.72 -5.73 15.81
C GLN A 119 3.75 -4.86 16.61
N ARG A 120 3.55 -3.58 16.22
CA ARG A 120 2.65 -2.66 16.93
C ARG A 120 1.20 -3.12 16.89
N VAL A 121 0.74 -3.65 15.73
CA VAL A 121 -0.65 -4.12 15.56
C VAL A 121 -0.81 -5.63 15.79
N ALA A 122 0.22 -6.31 16.27
CA ALA A 122 0.24 -7.76 16.49
C ALA A 122 -0.16 -8.58 15.24
N SER A 123 0.29 -8.16 14.04
CA SER A 123 0.08 -8.88 12.78
C SER A 123 1.25 -9.81 12.45
N ALA A 124 1.11 -11.08 12.80
CA ALA A 124 2.08 -12.11 12.42
C ALA A 124 2.23 -12.28 10.88
N PRO A 125 1.16 -12.19 10.07
CA PRO A 125 1.28 -12.24 8.62
C PRO A 125 2.17 -11.12 8.06
N LEU A 126 1.99 -9.88 8.51
CA LEU A 126 2.80 -8.75 8.05
C LEU A 126 4.27 -8.92 8.47
N MET A 127 4.50 -9.29 9.73
CA MET A 127 5.86 -9.54 10.24
C MET A 127 6.58 -10.63 9.43
N THR A 128 5.87 -11.72 9.11
CA THR A 128 6.45 -12.84 8.35
C THR A 128 6.76 -12.46 6.91
N LEU A 129 5.84 -11.77 6.22
CA LEU A 129 6.07 -11.28 4.87
C LEU A 129 7.30 -10.37 4.84
N ALA A 130 7.32 -9.36 5.69
CA ALA A 130 8.40 -8.38 5.74
C ALA A 130 9.76 -9.00 6.07
N ALA A 131 9.80 -9.94 7.02
CA ALA A 131 11.05 -10.58 7.42
C ALA A 131 11.62 -11.48 6.33
N ARG A 132 10.78 -12.18 5.59
CA ARG A 132 11.20 -13.04 4.46
C ARG A 132 11.69 -12.21 3.29
N ASP A 133 10.91 -11.22 2.87
CA ASP A 133 11.31 -10.32 1.79
C ASP A 133 12.65 -9.65 2.10
N TRP A 134 12.84 -9.22 3.35
CA TRP A 134 14.11 -8.62 3.79
C TRP A 134 15.27 -9.62 3.72
N ALA A 135 15.07 -10.85 4.21
CA ALA A 135 16.10 -11.90 4.17
C ALA A 135 16.46 -12.29 2.72
N ASP A 136 15.47 -12.37 1.84
CA ASP A 136 15.68 -12.69 0.42
C ASP A 136 16.40 -11.55 -0.30
N ALA A 137 16.03 -10.30 -0.03
CA ALA A 137 16.70 -9.12 -0.60
C ALA A 137 18.18 -9.03 -0.21
N LEU A 138 18.53 -9.42 1.02
CA LEU A 138 19.92 -9.45 1.49
C LEU A 138 20.77 -10.55 0.82
N GLN A 139 20.15 -11.59 0.28
CA GLN A 139 20.86 -12.67 -0.44
C GLN A 139 21.11 -12.34 -1.91
N GLN A 140 20.42 -11.34 -2.46
CA GLN A 140 20.62 -10.93 -3.83
C GLN A 140 21.95 -10.16 -3.95
N PRO A 141 22.78 -10.44 -4.97
CA PRO A 141 24.01 -9.70 -5.20
C PRO A 141 23.69 -8.35 -5.83
N ASP A 142 23.26 -7.40 -5.02
CA ASP A 142 23.12 -6.01 -5.42
C ASP A 142 24.35 -5.24 -4.92
N PRO A 143 25.19 -4.70 -5.82
CA PRO A 143 26.33 -3.87 -5.44
C PRO A 143 25.91 -2.57 -4.75
N ASP A 144 24.67 -2.12 -4.94
CA ASP A 144 24.12 -0.89 -4.36
C ASP A 144 23.22 -1.15 -3.15
N ARG A 145 23.53 -2.15 -2.32
CA ARG A 145 22.77 -2.51 -1.10
C ARG A 145 22.48 -1.36 -0.13
N LEU A 146 23.17 -0.25 -0.25
CA LEU A 146 22.87 0.98 0.47
C LEU A 146 21.63 1.69 -0.10
N HIS A 147 21.24 1.35 -1.32
CA HIS A 147 20.01 1.80 -1.94
C HIS A 147 19.02 0.65 -1.93
N HIS A 148 18.05 0.71 -1.03
CA HIS A 148 16.84 -0.10 -1.14
C HIS A 148 16.29 0.09 -2.56
N PRO A 149 15.71 -0.97 -3.22
CA PRO A 149 15.16 -0.84 -4.58
C PRO A 149 14.14 0.29 -4.77
N ASP A 150 13.81 0.97 -3.70
CA ASP A 150 13.06 2.22 -3.69
C ASP A 150 13.95 3.36 -3.20
N ASP A 151 14.55 4.07 -4.13
CA ASP A 151 15.44 5.21 -3.89
C ASP A 151 14.87 6.27 -2.94
N SER A 152 13.54 6.42 -2.91
CA SER A 152 12.89 7.40 -2.01
C SER A 152 13.03 7.04 -0.54
N GLU A 153 13.23 5.77 -0.20
CA GLU A 153 13.48 5.32 1.17
C GLU A 153 14.97 5.34 1.53
N GLY A 154 15.84 5.08 0.55
CA GLY A 154 17.28 5.04 0.74
C GLY A 154 17.92 6.35 1.22
N ILE A 155 17.26 7.49 1.02
CA ILE A 155 17.74 8.80 1.46
C ILE A 155 17.27 9.19 2.89
N ASN A 156 16.42 8.41 3.53
CA ASN A 156 15.89 8.76 4.85
C ASN A 156 16.73 8.16 5.99
N LEU A 157 17.55 8.98 6.62
CA LEU A 157 18.42 8.56 7.72
C LEU A 157 17.66 7.85 8.85
N TYR A 158 16.44 8.28 9.17
CA TYR A 158 15.64 7.66 10.22
C TYR A 158 15.31 6.19 9.89
N TYR A 159 15.01 5.89 8.64
CA TYR A 159 14.73 4.51 8.20
C TYR A 159 15.99 3.63 8.28
N HIS A 160 17.15 4.17 7.91
CA HIS A 160 18.42 3.46 8.08
C HIS A 160 18.73 3.16 9.56
N ILE A 161 18.45 4.11 10.45
CA ILE A 161 18.61 3.89 11.91
C ILE A 161 17.66 2.79 12.39
N GLN A 162 16.38 2.81 11.97
CA GLN A 162 15.43 1.76 12.31
C GLN A 162 15.93 0.39 11.83
N THR A 163 16.44 0.31 10.60
CA THR A 163 17.02 -0.91 10.03
C THR A 163 18.20 -1.39 10.86
N ALA A 164 19.17 -0.54 11.14
CA ALA A 164 20.36 -0.90 11.93
C ALA A 164 20.02 -1.44 13.34
N LEU A 165 18.95 -0.91 13.94
CA LEU A 165 18.52 -1.32 15.29
C LEU A 165 17.65 -2.59 15.31
N ALA A 166 16.93 -2.90 14.23
CA ALA A 166 15.94 -3.96 14.22
C ALA A 166 16.28 -5.15 13.29
N GLU A 167 17.25 -5.02 12.38
CA GLU A 167 17.56 -6.01 11.36
C GLU A 167 17.78 -7.42 11.92
N GLN A 168 18.56 -7.58 12.98
CA GLN A 168 18.80 -8.91 13.56
C GLN A 168 17.50 -9.57 14.04
N LYS A 169 16.59 -8.80 14.61
CA LYS A 169 15.28 -9.28 15.06
C LYS A 169 14.40 -9.68 13.87
N VAL A 170 14.43 -8.88 12.80
CA VAL A 170 13.71 -9.18 11.55
C VAL A 170 14.23 -10.50 10.95
N LEU A 171 15.54 -10.64 10.81
CA LEU A 171 16.16 -11.86 10.26
C LEU A 171 15.89 -13.11 11.10
N ALA A 172 15.89 -12.99 12.42
CA ALA A 172 15.50 -14.10 13.30
C ALA A 172 14.05 -14.54 13.08
N PHE A 173 13.16 -13.62 12.75
CA PHE A 173 11.75 -13.89 12.49
C PHE A 173 11.51 -14.48 11.08
N ALA A 174 12.41 -14.30 10.14
CA ALA A 174 12.30 -14.83 8.78
C ALA A 174 12.20 -16.38 8.70
N GLN A 175 12.63 -17.07 9.75
CA GLN A 175 12.51 -18.53 9.87
C GLN A 175 11.08 -18.99 10.24
N SER A 176 10.17 -18.08 10.54
CA SER A 176 8.78 -18.39 10.86
C SER A 176 8.04 -18.98 9.66
N ALA A 177 6.96 -19.74 9.91
CA ALA A 177 6.13 -20.28 8.84
C ALA A 177 5.57 -19.16 7.95
N ALA A 178 5.38 -19.46 6.66
CA ALA A 178 4.74 -18.51 5.75
C ALA A 178 3.34 -18.14 6.26
N PRO A 179 2.92 -16.88 6.15
CA PRO A 179 1.59 -16.49 6.56
C PRO A 179 0.56 -17.15 5.65
N ALA A 180 -0.55 -17.60 6.24
CA ALA A 180 -1.73 -17.91 5.45
C ALA A 180 -2.31 -16.59 4.92
N LEU A 181 -2.33 -16.43 3.61
CA LEU A 181 -3.00 -15.27 2.99
C LEU A 181 -4.52 -15.44 3.11
N PRO A 182 -5.28 -14.37 3.34
CA PRO A 182 -6.73 -14.44 3.37
C PRO A 182 -7.26 -14.94 2.03
N ARG A 183 -8.33 -15.76 2.09
CA ARG A 183 -8.95 -16.34 0.90
C ARG A 183 -9.61 -15.27 0.05
N ASP A 184 -10.39 -14.41 0.69
CA ASP A 184 -11.14 -13.33 0.07
C ASP A 184 -10.99 -12.06 0.89
N MET A 185 -10.85 -10.93 0.18
CA MET A 185 -10.85 -9.61 0.78
C MET A 185 -11.67 -8.66 -0.09
N TRP A 186 -12.55 -7.91 0.56
CA TRP A 186 -13.29 -6.84 -0.06
C TRP A 186 -12.93 -5.50 0.58
N TYR A 187 -12.58 -4.53 -0.25
CA TYR A 187 -12.26 -3.16 0.14
C TYR A 187 -13.31 -2.21 -0.39
N PRO A 188 -14.41 -1.99 0.36
CA PRO A 188 -15.53 -1.16 -0.09
C PRO A 188 -15.15 0.30 -0.34
N SER A 189 -14.13 0.83 0.35
CA SER A 189 -13.72 2.23 0.20
C SER A 189 -13.19 2.55 -1.20
N VAL A 190 -12.60 1.58 -1.89
CA VAL A 190 -12.00 1.72 -3.23
C VAL A 190 -12.67 0.80 -4.26
N GLY A 191 -13.49 -0.16 -3.80
CA GLY A 191 -14.14 -1.15 -4.65
C GLY A 191 -13.20 -2.22 -5.18
N ILE A 192 -12.22 -2.66 -4.38
CA ILE A 192 -11.28 -3.72 -4.77
C ILE A 192 -11.66 -5.04 -4.13
N LEU A 193 -11.81 -6.07 -4.95
CA LEU A 193 -11.99 -7.47 -4.55
C LEU A 193 -10.71 -8.25 -4.80
N VAL A 194 -10.32 -9.04 -3.81
CA VAL A 194 -9.24 -10.03 -3.92
C VAL A 194 -9.81 -11.41 -3.62
N CYS A 195 -9.61 -12.38 -4.51
CA CYS A 195 -10.04 -13.76 -4.32
C CYS A 195 -8.90 -14.73 -4.55
N ARG A 196 -8.79 -15.77 -3.69
CA ARG A 196 -7.80 -16.83 -3.81
C ARG A 196 -8.46 -18.19 -3.75
N ARG A 197 -8.23 -19.02 -4.77
CA ARG A 197 -8.79 -20.39 -4.87
C ARG A 197 -7.76 -21.35 -5.45
N GLY A 198 -7.28 -22.26 -4.63
CA GLY A 198 -6.25 -23.23 -5.05
C GLY A 198 -5.01 -22.53 -5.60
N ALA A 199 -4.72 -22.75 -6.88
CA ALA A 199 -3.56 -22.17 -7.55
C ALA A 199 -3.81 -20.73 -8.07
N TYR A 200 -5.03 -20.22 -7.99
CA TYR A 200 -5.42 -18.95 -8.61
C TYR A 200 -5.54 -17.83 -7.57
N ALA A 201 -5.14 -16.64 -7.99
CA ALA A 201 -5.45 -15.40 -7.30
C ALA A 201 -5.98 -14.38 -8.32
N LEU A 202 -7.06 -13.71 -7.97
CA LEU A 202 -7.76 -12.73 -8.79
C LEU A 202 -7.90 -11.42 -8.03
N GLY A 203 -7.69 -10.33 -8.71
CA GLY A 203 -8.06 -8.99 -8.29
C GLY A 203 -9.06 -8.38 -9.25
N ALA A 204 -10.07 -7.68 -8.74
CA ALA A 204 -11.04 -6.94 -9.55
C ALA A 204 -11.31 -5.58 -8.96
N LYS A 205 -11.47 -4.56 -9.81
CA LYS A 205 -11.81 -3.19 -9.40
C LYS A 205 -13.25 -2.87 -9.78
N ALA A 206 -14.07 -2.54 -8.80
CA ALA A 206 -15.46 -2.11 -8.95
C ALA A 206 -15.68 -0.74 -8.29
N GLY A 207 -14.67 0.13 -8.28
CA GLY A 207 -14.71 1.45 -7.67
C GLY A 207 -15.22 2.53 -8.62
N ASN A 208 -14.48 3.62 -8.71
CA ASN A 208 -14.78 4.76 -9.58
C ASN A 208 -13.49 5.31 -10.20
N ASN A 209 -13.63 6.26 -11.12
CA ASN A 209 -12.51 6.91 -11.80
C ASN A 209 -12.16 8.30 -11.21
N ALA A 210 -12.42 8.53 -9.93
CA ALA A 210 -12.10 9.78 -9.23
C ALA A 210 -11.10 9.61 -8.07
N ASP A 211 -10.57 8.41 -7.88
CA ASP A 211 -9.60 8.13 -6.82
C ASP A 211 -8.26 8.86 -7.06
N SER A 212 -7.47 8.99 -6.00
CA SER A 212 -6.09 9.47 -6.10
C SER A 212 -5.26 8.50 -6.94
N HIS A 213 -4.36 9.02 -7.79
CA HIS A 213 -3.56 8.22 -8.72
C HIS A 213 -4.39 7.33 -9.67
N ASN A 214 -5.61 7.75 -9.99
CA ASN A 214 -6.59 6.97 -10.73
C ASN A 214 -6.15 6.62 -12.17
N HIS A 215 -6.57 5.43 -12.62
CA HIS A 215 -6.67 5.01 -14.01
C HIS A 215 -8.14 4.85 -14.38
N ASN A 216 -8.47 4.95 -15.67
CA ASN A 216 -9.84 4.72 -16.17
C ASN A 216 -10.06 3.20 -16.33
N ASP A 217 -10.22 2.48 -15.24
CA ASP A 217 -10.09 1.03 -15.16
C ASP A 217 -11.21 0.32 -14.37
N VAL A 218 -12.36 0.97 -14.19
CA VAL A 218 -13.53 0.35 -13.54
C VAL A 218 -13.96 -0.90 -14.31
N GLY A 219 -14.01 -2.04 -13.61
CA GLY A 219 -14.27 -3.36 -14.19
C GLY A 219 -13.01 -4.14 -14.57
N SER A 220 -11.82 -3.58 -14.34
CA SER A 220 -10.55 -4.26 -14.62
C SER A 220 -10.35 -5.48 -13.73
N VAL A 221 -9.72 -6.51 -14.30
CA VAL A 221 -9.44 -7.78 -13.65
C VAL A 221 -7.98 -8.17 -13.86
N THR A 222 -7.32 -8.61 -12.79
CA THR A 222 -6.01 -9.24 -12.85
C THR A 222 -6.11 -10.70 -12.41
N LEU A 223 -5.37 -11.59 -13.03
CA LEU A 223 -5.42 -13.03 -12.73
C LEU A 223 -4.02 -13.61 -12.67
N TYR A 224 -3.76 -14.36 -11.61
CA TYR A 224 -2.50 -15.08 -11.40
C TYR A 224 -2.77 -16.58 -11.22
N LYS A 225 -1.82 -17.41 -11.64
CA LYS A 225 -1.82 -18.87 -11.43
C LYS A 225 -0.47 -19.33 -10.94
N ASN A 226 -0.44 -20.08 -9.84
CA ASN A 226 0.81 -20.55 -9.21
C ASN A 226 1.80 -19.41 -8.94
N GLY A 227 1.30 -18.23 -8.58
CA GLY A 227 2.12 -17.05 -8.32
C GLY A 227 2.62 -16.30 -9.56
N ALA A 228 2.36 -16.79 -10.77
CA ALA A 228 2.72 -16.13 -12.02
C ALA A 228 1.51 -15.42 -12.67
N PRO A 229 1.68 -14.25 -13.29
CA PRO A 229 0.58 -13.51 -13.91
C PRO A 229 0.08 -14.23 -15.19
N LEU A 230 -1.25 -14.31 -15.35
CA LEU A 230 -1.94 -14.71 -16.57
C LEU A 230 -2.58 -13.50 -17.27
N LEU A 231 -3.27 -12.65 -16.50
CA LEU A 231 -3.76 -11.34 -16.91
C LEU A 231 -3.18 -10.34 -15.93
N ILE A 232 -2.21 -9.56 -16.39
CA ILE A 232 -1.53 -8.53 -15.60
C ILE A 232 -2.06 -7.16 -15.99
N ASP A 233 -2.16 -6.25 -15.05
CA ASP A 233 -2.40 -4.85 -15.37
C ASP A 233 -1.12 -4.20 -15.88
N VAL A 234 -1.24 -3.27 -16.82
CA VAL A 234 -0.09 -2.57 -17.42
C VAL A 234 0.67 -1.70 -16.42
N GLY A 235 0.02 -1.33 -15.32
CA GLY A 235 0.62 -0.48 -14.30
C GLY A 235 0.82 0.96 -14.77
N VAL A 236 1.89 1.59 -14.33
CA VAL A 236 2.21 2.99 -14.58
C VAL A 236 3.58 3.12 -15.27
N GLU A 237 3.69 4.08 -16.18
CA GLU A 237 4.98 4.47 -16.78
C GLU A 237 5.74 5.49 -15.92
N THR A 238 6.95 5.83 -16.33
CA THR A 238 7.74 6.87 -15.64
C THR A 238 7.00 8.20 -15.63
N TYR A 239 6.92 8.82 -14.45
CA TYR A 239 6.23 10.08 -14.26
C TYR A 239 6.81 11.22 -15.08
N SER A 240 5.93 11.99 -15.67
CA SER A 240 6.22 13.16 -16.48
C SER A 240 5.36 14.36 -16.02
N LYS A 241 5.55 15.52 -16.65
CA LYS A 241 4.67 16.67 -16.40
C LYS A 241 3.19 16.39 -16.70
N LYS A 242 2.88 15.47 -17.62
CA LYS A 242 1.50 15.05 -17.92
C LYS A 242 0.85 14.33 -16.77
N THR A 243 1.60 13.51 -16.03
CA THR A 243 1.08 12.65 -14.96
C THR A 243 0.25 13.40 -13.93
N PHE A 244 0.64 14.64 -13.60
CA PHE A 244 -0.04 15.49 -12.61
C PHE A 244 -0.70 16.72 -13.24
N SER A 245 -1.18 16.59 -14.46
CA SER A 245 -1.85 17.65 -15.20
C SER A 245 -3.21 17.19 -15.73
N PRO A 246 -4.05 18.10 -16.28
CA PRO A 246 -5.28 17.73 -16.98
C PRO A 246 -5.07 16.78 -18.15
N GLN A 247 -3.82 16.65 -18.63
CA GLN A 247 -3.42 15.74 -19.72
C GLN A 247 -3.06 14.33 -19.24
N ARG A 248 -3.25 13.99 -17.95
CA ARG A 248 -2.97 12.66 -17.38
C ARG A 248 -3.55 11.54 -18.25
N TYR A 249 -4.78 11.68 -18.68
CA TYR A 249 -5.50 10.64 -19.44
C TYR A 249 -5.19 10.63 -20.96
N GLU A 250 -4.23 11.44 -21.41
CA GLU A 250 -3.56 11.24 -22.70
C GLU A 250 -2.43 10.18 -22.61
N ILE A 251 -2.01 9.81 -21.40
CA ILE A 251 -1.05 8.74 -21.15
C ILE A 251 -1.77 7.41 -21.36
N TRP A 252 -1.21 6.56 -22.21
CA TRP A 252 -1.89 5.33 -22.63
C TRP A 252 -2.20 4.37 -21.47
N THR A 253 -1.30 4.25 -20.49
CA THR A 253 -1.50 3.40 -19.31
C THR A 253 -2.64 3.86 -18.40
N MET A 254 -3.14 5.07 -18.58
CA MET A 254 -4.28 5.63 -17.82
C MET A 254 -5.63 5.40 -18.50
N GLN A 255 -5.63 4.86 -19.73
CA GLN A 255 -6.82 4.73 -20.57
C GLN A 255 -7.44 3.35 -20.47
N SER A 256 -8.76 3.27 -20.47
CA SER A 256 -9.52 2.02 -20.30
C SER A 256 -9.21 0.95 -21.34
N SER A 257 -8.89 1.32 -22.57
CA SER A 257 -8.55 0.39 -23.65
C SER A 257 -7.27 -0.43 -23.41
N TRP A 258 -6.48 -0.08 -22.39
CA TRP A 258 -5.24 -0.78 -22.07
C TRP A 258 -5.31 -1.59 -20.76
N HIS A 259 -6.48 -1.61 -20.11
CA HIS A 259 -6.76 -2.44 -18.94
C HIS A 259 -7.54 -3.70 -19.30
N ASN A 260 -7.51 -4.69 -18.42
CA ASN A 260 -8.22 -5.96 -18.61
C ASN A 260 -9.71 -5.81 -18.26
N LEU A 261 -10.45 -5.15 -19.11
CA LEU A 261 -11.89 -4.93 -18.94
C LEU A 261 -12.64 -5.13 -20.27
N PRO A 262 -13.98 -5.35 -20.25
CA PRO A 262 -14.76 -5.46 -21.47
C PRO A 262 -14.71 -4.17 -22.28
N GLU A 263 -14.48 -4.30 -23.58
CA GLU A 263 -14.52 -3.20 -24.54
C GLU A 263 -15.82 -3.26 -25.35
N PHE A 264 -16.52 -2.14 -25.44
CA PHE A 264 -17.77 -2.01 -26.17
C PHE A 264 -17.54 -1.10 -27.37
N GLU A 265 -17.81 -1.57 -28.59
CA GLU A 265 -17.58 -0.84 -29.83
C GLU A 265 -16.21 -0.14 -29.86
N PRO A 266 -15.10 -0.90 -30.03
CA PRO A 266 -13.71 -0.41 -29.84
C PRO A 266 -13.37 0.86 -30.62
N GLU A 267 -14.04 1.11 -31.75
CA GLU A 267 -13.81 2.27 -32.59
C GLU A 267 -14.60 3.53 -32.13
N SER A 268 -15.47 3.39 -31.12
CA SER A 268 -16.29 4.49 -30.65
C SER A 268 -15.70 5.13 -29.38
N ALA A 269 -15.21 6.35 -29.50
CA ALA A 269 -14.69 7.13 -28.37
C ALA A 269 -15.72 7.35 -27.24
N GLN A 270 -17.02 7.23 -27.53
CA GLN A 270 -18.07 7.43 -26.52
C GLN A 270 -18.14 6.31 -25.48
N TYR A 271 -17.57 5.13 -25.75
CA TYR A 271 -17.54 3.99 -24.83
C TYR A 271 -16.23 3.89 -24.05
N GLN A 272 -15.28 4.80 -24.26
CA GLN A 272 -14.08 4.89 -23.44
C GLN A 272 -14.42 5.52 -22.09
N GLN A 273 -13.95 4.91 -21.02
CA GLN A 273 -14.11 5.49 -19.68
C GLN A 273 -13.37 6.84 -19.58
N GLN A 274 -13.96 7.72 -18.80
CA GLN A 274 -13.40 9.04 -18.52
C GLN A 274 -13.12 9.15 -17.01
N PRO A 275 -12.25 10.09 -16.57
CA PRO A 275 -12.07 10.38 -15.16
C PRO A 275 -13.35 10.98 -14.55
N GLY A 276 -13.63 10.66 -13.31
CA GLY A 276 -14.74 11.22 -12.55
C GLY A 276 -15.67 10.18 -11.94
N LEU A 277 -16.52 10.63 -11.03
CA LEU A 277 -17.49 9.79 -10.29
C LEU A 277 -18.63 9.25 -11.17
N GLU A 278 -18.82 9.81 -12.36
CA GLU A 278 -19.82 9.32 -13.32
C GLU A 278 -19.46 7.92 -13.84
N PHE A 279 -18.16 7.63 -13.92
CA PHE A 279 -17.62 6.31 -14.26
C PHE A 279 -17.35 5.53 -12.98
N ALA A 280 -18.40 4.97 -12.43
CA ALA A 280 -18.37 4.16 -11.22
C ALA A 280 -19.19 2.88 -11.41
N ALA A 281 -18.76 1.80 -10.76
CA ALA A 281 -19.57 0.61 -10.63
C ALA A 281 -20.84 0.92 -9.82
N ARG A 282 -21.97 0.35 -10.22
CA ARG A 282 -23.27 0.52 -9.56
C ARG A 282 -23.80 -0.83 -9.12
N ASP A 283 -24.62 -0.84 -8.07
CA ASP A 283 -25.27 -2.05 -7.55
C ASP A 283 -24.28 -3.18 -7.27
N VAL A 284 -23.10 -2.80 -6.71
CA VAL A 284 -22.03 -3.75 -6.40
C VAL A 284 -22.48 -4.65 -5.26
N ALA A 285 -22.49 -5.95 -5.51
CA ALA A 285 -22.72 -6.96 -4.49
C ALA A 285 -21.56 -7.96 -4.47
N VAL A 286 -21.07 -8.24 -3.29
CA VAL A 286 -20.05 -9.28 -3.06
C VAL A 286 -20.69 -10.37 -2.24
N SER A 287 -20.64 -11.62 -2.71
CA SER A 287 -21.21 -12.75 -1.99
C SER A 287 -20.15 -13.84 -1.77
N ASP A 288 -20.24 -14.53 -0.64
CA ASP A 288 -19.40 -15.68 -0.30
C ASP A 288 -19.85 -16.96 -1.07
N ALA A 289 -20.88 -16.87 -1.91
CA ALA A 289 -21.55 -17.99 -2.56
C ALA A 289 -20.77 -18.61 -3.73
N LEU A 290 -19.50 -18.27 -3.93
CA LEU A 290 -18.65 -18.88 -4.97
C LEU A 290 -18.10 -20.26 -4.61
N ASP A 291 -18.63 -20.90 -3.57
CA ASP A 291 -18.27 -22.25 -3.12
C ASP A 291 -19.21 -23.36 -3.65
N ALA A 292 -20.12 -23.04 -4.54
CA ALA A 292 -21.04 -24.02 -5.13
C ALA A 292 -20.56 -24.53 -6.49
#